data_8644a979b14bef0f1766b6631b71ebb0
#
_entry.id   8644a979b14bef0f1766b6631b71ebb0
#
_cell.length_a   1.000
_cell.length_b   1.000
_cell.length_c   1.000
_cell.angle_alpha   90.00
_cell.angle_beta   90.00
_cell.angle_gamma   90.00
#
_symmetry.space_group_name_H-M   'P 1'
#
loop_
_entity.id
_entity.type
_entity.pdbx_description
1 polymer ?
#
loop_
_entity_poly.entity_id
_entity_poly.type
_entity_poly.pdbx_seq_one_letter_code
_entity_poly.pdbx_strand_id
1 'polypeptide(L)'
;VALIDNGIYVDGKRTGNPHTLTETYELMRERHGMAWIGLYRPDKEEIQSVADEFALHPLAVEDTLGGHQRAKLERYGDTLFVVLRPARYIDAQEVVEFGEVHLFIGPGFVVTVRHAENPDLAKVRRRLEANPELLALGPEAVLYAVLDEVVDAYGPVIAGLENDIDEIEDQLFGGDPAVSRRIYELLREVISFQRAAGPLREMLDSLQRGADKYGVDLELQRSLRDVLDHVLHITDRAASFRILLENALTVHSTLVTQQQNDEMKRLSEASLEQNEETRKLSETSLAQSEEVKKISSWAAILFAPALIGTIYGMNFTYMPELDWPIGYPLALLGMLLSGVILYRVFKARHWL
;
A
#
# COMPACT_ATOMS: atom_id res chain seq x y z
N VAL A 1 -11.04 -23.83 30.05
CA VAL A 1 -10.57 -23.04 31.21
C VAL A 1 -9.50 -22.10 30.71
N ALA A 2 -9.80 -20.80 30.73
CA ALA A 2 -8.89 -19.74 30.24
C ALA A 2 -7.75 -19.44 31.21
N LEU A 3 -7.78 -20.05 32.41
CA LEU A 3 -6.76 -19.86 33.43
C LEU A 3 -5.43 -20.50 32.99
N ILE A 4 -4.41 -19.64 32.76
CA ILE A 4 -3.11 -20.15 32.30
C ILE A 4 -2.13 -20.29 33.46
N ASP A 5 -2.04 -19.28 34.31
CA ASP A 5 -1.09 -19.24 35.42
C ASP A 5 -1.58 -18.27 36.50
N ASN A 6 -1.78 -18.80 37.70
CA ASN A 6 -2.14 -18.02 38.88
C ASN A 6 -1.03 -18.18 39.94
N GLY A 7 -0.70 -17.07 40.56
CA GLY A 7 0.28 -17.07 41.64
C GLY A 7 -0.15 -16.17 42.78
N ILE A 8 0.13 -16.60 44.02
CA ILE A 8 0.02 -15.78 45.22
C ILE A 8 1.43 -15.43 45.65
N TYR A 9 1.66 -14.14 45.84
CA TYR A 9 2.97 -13.57 46.20
C TYR A 9 2.92 -12.85 47.54
N VAL A 10 3.89 -13.16 48.37
CA VAL A 10 4.11 -12.48 49.66
C VAL A 10 5.56 -12.02 49.69
N ASP A 11 5.81 -10.76 49.97
CA ASP A 11 7.14 -10.17 49.96
C ASP A 11 7.94 -10.48 48.71
N GLY A 12 7.28 -10.41 47.54
CA GLY A 12 7.90 -10.67 46.21
C GLY A 12 8.18 -12.15 45.92
N LYS A 13 7.80 -13.07 46.79
CA LYS A 13 8.02 -14.51 46.59
C LYS A 13 6.71 -15.22 46.34
N ARG A 14 6.71 -16.13 45.35
CA ARG A 14 5.56 -16.97 45.05
C ARG A 14 5.35 -18.00 46.16
N THR A 15 4.20 -17.92 46.84
CA THR A 15 3.88 -18.76 47.98
C THR A 15 2.75 -19.75 47.68
N GLY A 16 2.01 -19.61 46.62
CA GLY A 16 0.90 -20.47 46.21
C GLY A 16 0.75 -20.58 44.70
N ASN A 17 0.27 -21.74 44.25
CA ASN A 17 -0.03 -22.08 42.88
C ASN A 17 -1.46 -22.60 42.76
N PRO A 18 -2.48 -21.71 42.93
CA PRO A 18 -3.87 -22.16 42.84
C PRO A 18 -4.23 -22.58 41.40
N HIS A 19 -5.07 -23.59 41.29
CA HIS A 19 -5.52 -24.13 40.01
C HIS A 19 -6.89 -23.63 39.56
N THR A 20 -7.63 -22.97 40.46
CA THR A 20 -8.93 -22.37 40.19
C THR A 20 -8.99 -20.94 40.68
N LEU A 21 -9.93 -20.14 40.13
CA LEU A 21 -10.15 -18.78 40.61
C LEU A 21 -10.59 -18.76 42.08
N THR A 22 -11.50 -19.63 42.48
CA THR A 22 -11.97 -19.74 43.89
C THR A 22 -10.79 -20.02 44.83
N GLU A 23 -9.94 -20.99 44.51
CA GLU A 23 -8.74 -21.26 45.31
C GLU A 23 -7.80 -20.06 45.38
N THR A 24 -7.67 -19.32 44.26
CA THR A 24 -6.86 -18.08 44.20
C THR A 24 -7.36 -17.07 45.21
N TYR A 25 -8.68 -16.82 45.26
CA TYR A 25 -9.28 -15.85 46.14
C TYR A 25 -9.15 -16.25 47.62
N GLU A 26 -9.31 -17.54 47.93
CA GLU A 26 -9.14 -18.08 49.29
C GLU A 26 -7.69 -17.93 49.78
N LEU A 27 -6.70 -18.38 48.96
CA LEU A 27 -5.29 -18.27 49.33
C LEU A 27 -4.80 -16.82 49.42
N MET A 28 -5.29 -15.92 48.57
CA MET A 28 -4.96 -14.49 48.64
C MET A 28 -5.39 -13.91 50.00
N ARG A 29 -6.62 -14.20 50.42
CA ARG A 29 -7.15 -13.74 51.73
C ARG A 29 -6.42 -14.37 52.92
N GLU A 30 -6.15 -15.70 52.85
CA GLU A 30 -5.46 -16.41 53.89
C GLU A 30 -4.02 -15.89 54.12
N ARG A 31 -3.31 -15.65 53.04
CA ARG A 31 -1.88 -15.26 53.08
C ARG A 31 -1.64 -13.78 53.10
N HIS A 32 -2.69 -12.97 52.98
CA HIS A 32 -2.61 -11.51 52.82
C HIS A 32 -1.60 -11.10 51.74
N GLY A 33 -1.55 -11.88 50.66
CA GLY A 33 -0.63 -11.70 49.57
C GLY A 33 -1.25 -11.03 48.35
N MET A 34 -0.40 -10.68 47.38
CA MET A 34 -0.82 -10.23 46.05
C MET A 34 -1.20 -11.44 45.19
N ALA A 35 -2.37 -11.40 44.56
CA ALA A 35 -2.74 -12.36 43.53
C ALA A 35 -2.36 -11.83 42.14
N TRP A 36 -1.66 -12.65 41.33
CA TRP A 36 -1.47 -12.39 39.91
C TRP A 36 -2.13 -13.48 39.07
N ILE A 37 -3.27 -13.12 38.46
CA ILE A 37 -4.14 -14.01 37.70
C ILE A 37 -3.88 -13.80 36.20
N GLY A 38 -3.53 -14.88 35.46
CA GLY A 38 -3.34 -14.86 34.04
C GLY A 38 -4.46 -15.61 33.29
N LEU A 39 -5.21 -14.91 32.47
CA LEU A 39 -6.29 -15.45 31.64
C LEU A 39 -5.96 -15.35 30.16
N TYR A 40 -6.33 -16.37 29.40
CA TYR A 40 -6.20 -16.39 27.94
C TYR A 40 -7.55 -16.68 27.30
N ARG A 41 -8.06 -15.70 26.53
CA ARG A 41 -9.39 -15.74 25.90
C ARG A 41 -10.48 -16.24 26.84
N PRO A 42 -10.63 -15.61 28.01
CA PRO A 42 -11.65 -16.03 28.98
C PRO A 42 -13.05 -15.89 28.39
N ASP A 43 -13.93 -16.75 28.84
CA ASP A 43 -15.35 -16.59 28.58
C ASP A 43 -16.00 -15.56 29.51
N LYS A 44 -17.29 -15.29 29.29
CA LYS A 44 -18.02 -14.29 30.06
C LYS A 44 -18.14 -14.64 31.54
N GLU A 45 -18.28 -15.95 31.87
CA GLU A 45 -18.44 -16.43 33.24
C GLU A 45 -17.13 -16.29 34.02
N GLU A 46 -16.00 -16.59 33.39
CA GLU A 46 -14.66 -16.45 33.97
C GLU A 46 -14.33 -14.98 34.28
N ILE A 47 -14.58 -14.07 33.34
CA ILE A 47 -14.37 -12.63 33.57
C ILE A 47 -15.35 -12.10 34.62
N GLN A 48 -16.61 -12.55 34.63
CA GLN A 48 -17.59 -12.13 35.62
C GLN A 48 -17.19 -12.58 37.04
N SER A 49 -16.67 -13.80 37.19
CA SER A 49 -16.15 -14.27 38.47
C SER A 49 -15.03 -13.37 39.02
N VAL A 50 -14.12 -12.93 38.17
CA VAL A 50 -13.03 -12.00 38.53
C VAL A 50 -13.61 -10.62 38.86
N ALA A 51 -14.57 -10.16 38.04
CA ALA A 51 -15.24 -8.87 38.28
C ALA A 51 -15.99 -8.79 39.60
N ASP A 52 -16.67 -9.85 39.98
CA ASP A 52 -17.42 -9.95 41.25
C ASP A 52 -16.47 -9.98 42.46
N GLU A 53 -15.33 -10.71 42.36
CA GLU A 53 -14.36 -10.80 43.46
C GLU A 53 -13.62 -9.47 43.71
N PHE A 54 -13.19 -8.79 42.64
CA PHE A 54 -12.38 -7.58 42.74
C PHE A 54 -13.17 -6.29 42.51
N ALA A 55 -14.50 -6.37 42.45
CA ALA A 55 -15.41 -5.23 42.19
C ALA A 55 -14.99 -4.41 40.95
N LEU A 56 -14.66 -5.12 39.84
CA LEU A 56 -14.24 -4.44 38.62
C LEU A 56 -15.37 -3.65 37.97
N HIS A 57 -15.05 -2.52 37.40
CA HIS A 57 -16.02 -1.64 36.76
C HIS A 57 -16.67 -2.29 35.53
N PRO A 58 -18.02 -2.26 35.38
CA PRO A 58 -18.70 -2.95 34.25
C PRO A 58 -18.21 -2.54 32.86
N LEU A 59 -17.84 -1.26 32.64
CA LEU A 59 -17.31 -0.79 31.37
C LEU A 59 -15.97 -1.45 31.03
N ALA A 60 -15.07 -1.62 31.99
CA ALA A 60 -13.79 -2.28 31.78
C ALA A 60 -13.96 -3.79 31.49
N VAL A 61 -14.97 -4.41 32.11
CA VAL A 61 -15.36 -5.81 31.84
C VAL A 61 -15.93 -5.94 30.41
N GLU A 62 -16.81 -5.03 30.02
CA GLU A 62 -17.38 -4.99 28.66
C GLU A 62 -16.28 -4.84 27.59
N ASP A 63 -15.35 -3.91 27.78
CA ASP A 63 -14.20 -3.69 26.89
C ASP A 63 -13.31 -4.94 26.77
N THR A 64 -13.11 -5.65 27.88
CA THR A 64 -12.31 -6.88 27.90
C THR A 64 -12.97 -8.00 27.12
N LEU A 65 -14.29 -8.11 27.17
CA LEU A 65 -15.05 -9.11 26.42
C LEU A 65 -15.21 -8.75 24.94
N GLY A 66 -15.36 -7.46 24.64
CA GLY A 66 -15.55 -6.97 23.27
C GLY A 66 -14.30 -7.05 22.40
N GLY A 67 -13.11 -6.90 22.98
CA GLY A 67 -11.83 -6.86 22.29
C GLY A 67 -11.71 -5.68 21.31
N HIS A 68 -10.62 -5.64 20.54
CA HIS A 68 -10.33 -4.60 19.51
C HIS A 68 -10.27 -3.17 20.08
N GLN A 69 -9.84 -3.06 21.33
CA GLN A 69 -9.70 -1.79 22.02
C GLN A 69 -8.43 -1.05 21.58
N ARG A 70 -8.46 0.27 21.67
CA ARG A 70 -7.25 1.08 21.57
C ARG A 70 -6.45 0.97 22.86
N ALA A 71 -5.12 1.16 22.75
CA ALA A 71 -4.31 1.29 23.96
C ALA A 71 -4.84 2.46 24.80
N LYS A 72 -5.10 2.22 26.08
CA LYS A 72 -5.67 3.21 27.01
C LYS A 72 -5.36 2.86 28.46
N LEU A 73 -5.44 3.88 29.31
CA LEU A 73 -5.34 3.77 30.77
C LEU A 73 -6.50 4.51 31.38
N GLU A 74 -7.30 3.80 32.15
CA GLU A 74 -8.48 4.32 32.83
C GLU A 74 -8.43 3.94 34.33
N ARG A 75 -8.90 4.81 35.17
CA ARG A 75 -8.96 4.54 36.61
C ARG A 75 -10.42 4.49 37.06
N TYR A 76 -10.78 3.41 37.72
CA TYR A 76 -12.07 3.16 38.31
C TYR A 76 -11.89 2.94 39.83
N GLY A 77 -12.07 3.99 40.62
CA GLY A 77 -11.78 3.95 42.06
C GLY A 77 -10.28 3.69 42.31
N ASP A 78 -9.98 2.60 43.00
CA ASP A 78 -8.62 2.18 43.31
C ASP A 78 -8.04 1.21 42.27
N THR A 79 -8.79 0.84 41.24
CA THR A 79 -8.36 -0.05 40.19
C THR A 79 -7.96 0.73 38.92
N LEU A 80 -6.78 0.44 38.38
CA LEU A 80 -6.36 0.85 37.03
C LEU A 80 -6.79 -0.23 36.04
N PHE A 81 -7.39 0.20 34.96
CA PHE A 81 -7.63 -0.61 33.77
C PHE A 81 -6.72 -0.13 32.64
N VAL A 82 -5.91 -1.05 32.10
CA VAL A 82 -4.91 -0.75 31.10
C VAL A 82 -5.11 -1.68 29.92
N VAL A 83 -5.18 -1.12 28.72
CA VAL A 83 -5.20 -1.85 27.46
C VAL A 83 -3.92 -1.55 26.71
N LEU A 84 -3.18 -2.60 26.33
CA LEU A 84 -1.95 -2.52 25.56
C LEU A 84 -2.13 -3.23 24.22
N ARG A 85 -1.41 -2.76 23.21
CA ARG A 85 -1.38 -3.33 21.86
C ARG A 85 0.03 -3.81 21.53
N PRO A 86 0.47 -4.96 22.07
CA PRO A 86 1.75 -5.54 21.69
C PRO A 86 1.80 -5.79 20.17
N ALA A 87 2.99 -5.64 19.60
CA ALA A 87 3.19 -5.83 18.16
C ALA A 87 4.36 -6.78 17.90
N ARG A 88 4.28 -7.50 16.79
CA ARG A 88 5.34 -8.38 16.28
C ARG A 88 5.47 -8.17 14.77
N TYR A 89 6.69 -8.05 14.28
CA TYR A 89 6.95 -7.97 12.86
C TYR A 89 7.06 -9.37 12.26
N ILE A 90 6.39 -9.59 11.12
CA ILE A 90 6.44 -10.83 10.34
C ILE A 90 7.17 -10.53 9.03
N ASP A 91 8.48 -10.72 9.05
CA ASP A 91 9.39 -10.39 7.96
C ASP A 91 8.98 -11.03 6.61
N ALA A 92 8.61 -12.31 6.59
CA ALA A 92 8.22 -13.03 5.38
C ALA A 92 6.99 -12.44 4.65
N GLN A 93 6.19 -11.60 5.32
CA GLN A 93 4.95 -11.01 4.80
C GLN A 93 4.99 -9.48 4.83
N GLU A 94 6.03 -8.90 5.41
CA GLU A 94 6.19 -7.44 5.62
C GLU A 94 4.99 -6.83 6.36
N VAL A 95 4.48 -7.52 7.38
CA VAL A 95 3.30 -7.07 8.14
C VAL A 95 3.59 -7.00 9.63
N VAL A 96 2.90 -6.08 10.30
CA VAL A 96 2.90 -5.96 11.75
C VAL A 96 1.68 -6.66 12.31
N GLU A 97 1.90 -7.72 13.07
CA GLU A 97 0.84 -8.41 13.80
C GLU A 97 0.63 -7.77 15.17
N PHE A 98 -0.63 -7.45 15.50
CA PHE A 98 -0.98 -6.83 16.76
C PHE A 98 -1.73 -7.80 17.66
N GLY A 99 -1.29 -7.85 18.92
CA GLY A 99 -2.02 -8.48 20.00
C GLY A 99 -2.86 -7.49 20.80
N GLU A 100 -3.51 -7.99 21.85
CA GLU A 100 -4.24 -7.20 22.83
C GLU A 100 -4.07 -7.81 24.20
N VAL A 101 -3.70 -6.99 25.19
CA VAL A 101 -3.53 -7.37 26.58
C VAL A 101 -4.27 -6.35 27.44
N HIS A 102 -5.16 -6.86 28.31
CA HIS A 102 -5.84 -6.06 29.30
C HIS A 102 -5.26 -6.35 30.67
N LEU A 103 -5.04 -5.32 31.47
CA LEU A 103 -4.58 -5.43 32.84
C LEU A 103 -5.56 -4.71 33.77
N PHE A 104 -5.94 -5.38 34.83
CA PHE A 104 -6.60 -4.77 35.98
C PHE A 104 -5.59 -4.79 37.12
N ILE A 105 -5.28 -3.60 37.64
CA ILE A 105 -4.29 -3.38 38.67
C ILE A 105 -5.03 -2.75 39.87
N GLY A 106 -5.13 -3.47 40.95
CA GLY A 106 -5.79 -2.99 42.14
C GLY A 106 -5.04 -3.32 43.42
N PRO A 107 -5.50 -2.88 44.57
CA PRO A 107 -4.87 -3.18 45.86
C PRO A 107 -4.75 -4.69 46.08
N GLY A 108 -3.51 -5.21 45.99
CA GLY A 108 -3.22 -6.63 46.24
C GLY A 108 -3.60 -7.57 45.12
N PHE A 109 -3.93 -7.09 43.91
CA PHE A 109 -4.18 -7.98 42.77
C PHE A 109 -3.71 -7.40 41.42
N VAL A 110 -3.36 -8.33 40.52
CA VAL A 110 -3.21 -8.06 39.11
C VAL A 110 -3.95 -9.13 38.33
N VAL A 111 -4.80 -8.72 37.38
CA VAL A 111 -5.41 -9.63 36.43
C VAL A 111 -4.92 -9.24 35.04
N THR A 112 -4.30 -10.20 34.34
CA THR A 112 -3.86 -10.04 32.96
C THR A 112 -4.73 -10.89 32.06
N VAL A 113 -5.34 -10.29 31.03
CA VAL A 113 -6.17 -10.97 30.03
C VAL A 113 -5.52 -10.82 28.67
N ARG A 114 -5.21 -11.94 28.00
CA ARG A 114 -4.67 -11.94 26.65
C ARG A 114 -5.68 -12.49 25.65
N HIS A 115 -5.77 -11.83 24.51
CA HIS A 115 -6.57 -12.30 23.37
C HIS A 115 -5.69 -12.84 22.22
N ALA A 116 -4.37 -12.68 22.30
CA ALA A 116 -3.37 -13.18 21.34
C ALA A 116 -2.24 -13.93 22.05
N GLU A 117 -1.45 -14.69 21.32
CA GLU A 117 -0.29 -15.41 21.87
C GLU A 117 0.83 -14.47 22.31
N ASN A 118 1.03 -13.37 21.58
CA ASN A 118 2.02 -12.36 21.91
C ASN A 118 1.42 -11.22 22.75
N PRO A 119 2.10 -10.72 23.83
CA PRO A 119 3.41 -11.12 24.32
C PRO A 119 3.37 -12.39 25.19
N ASP A 120 4.55 -13.02 25.40
CA ASP A 120 4.70 -14.12 26.35
C ASP A 120 4.78 -13.58 27.79
N LEU A 121 3.62 -13.45 28.43
CA LEU A 121 3.55 -13.00 29.82
C LEU A 121 4.16 -13.99 30.80
N ALA A 122 4.37 -15.26 30.41
CA ALA A 122 5.10 -16.20 31.25
C ALA A 122 6.60 -15.83 31.35
N LYS A 123 7.17 -15.25 30.28
CA LYS A 123 8.54 -14.67 30.33
C LYS A 123 8.59 -13.51 31.30
N VAL A 124 7.61 -12.59 31.26
CA VAL A 124 7.52 -11.46 32.17
C VAL A 124 7.44 -11.93 33.62
N ARG A 125 6.58 -12.92 33.87
CA ARG A 125 6.42 -13.51 35.21
C ARG A 125 7.71 -14.11 35.74
N ARG A 126 8.38 -14.97 34.94
CA ARG A 126 9.68 -15.56 35.32
C ARG A 126 10.74 -14.50 35.62
N ARG A 127 10.79 -13.40 34.84
CA ARG A 127 11.71 -12.28 35.05
C ARG A 127 11.46 -11.58 36.39
N LEU A 128 10.18 -11.33 36.73
CA LEU A 128 9.82 -10.75 38.02
C LEU A 128 10.05 -11.69 39.21
N GLU A 129 9.76 -12.97 39.08
CA GLU A 129 10.01 -13.99 40.11
C GLU A 129 11.52 -14.16 40.39
N ALA A 130 12.37 -13.89 39.39
CA ALA A 130 13.83 -13.85 39.55
C ALA A 130 14.32 -12.56 40.25
N ASN A 131 13.47 -11.54 40.40
CA ASN A 131 13.75 -10.30 41.10
C ASN A 131 12.68 -10.03 42.20
N PRO A 132 12.74 -10.72 43.34
CA PRO A 132 11.76 -10.60 44.41
C PRO A 132 11.67 -9.20 45.01
N GLU A 133 12.77 -8.43 45.00
CA GLU A 133 12.78 -7.04 45.52
C GLU A 133 11.86 -6.15 44.69
N LEU A 134 11.92 -6.28 43.37
CA LEU A 134 11.06 -5.54 42.48
C LEU A 134 9.58 -6.01 42.60
N LEU A 135 9.36 -7.32 42.65
CA LEU A 135 8.01 -7.87 42.75
C LEU A 135 7.36 -7.56 44.12
N ALA A 136 8.16 -7.33 45.17
CA ALA A 136 7.70 -6.91 46.48
C ALA A 136 7.10 -5.48 46.47
N LEU A 137 7.38 -4.67 45.46
CA LEU A 137 6.76 -3.35 45.25
C LEU A 137 5.28 -3.45 44.88
N GLY A 138 4.76 -4.64 44.62
CA GLY A 138 3.35 -4.90 44.45
C GLY A 138 2.85 -4.89 43.02
N PRO A 139 1.51 -4.66 42.83
CA PRO A 139 0.86 -4.71 41.54
C PRO A 139 1.43 -3.77 40.46
N GLU A 140 1.95 -2.63 40.89
CA GLU A 140 2.57 -1.62 40.00
C GLU A 140 3.86 -2.14 39.37
N ALA A 141 4.60 -3.02 40.04
CA ALA A 141 5.80 -3.66 39.47
C ALA A 141 5.43 -4.62 38.32
N VAL A 142 4.27 -5.29 38.43
CA VAL A 142 3.77 -6.13 37.34
C VAL A 142 3.34 -5.27 36.15
N LEU A 143 2.66 -4.16 36.39
CA LEU A 143 2.30 -3.19 35.32
C LEU A 143 3.54 -2.71 34.59
N TYR A 144 4.56 -2.26 35.32
CA TYR A 144 5.84 -1.84 34.75
C TYR A 144 6.44 -2.93 33.88
N ALA A 145 6.54 -4.15 34.39
CA ALA A 145 7.23 -5.23 33.68
C ALA A 145 6.47 -5.66 32.39
N VAL A 146 5.14 -5.52 32.37
CA VAL A 146 4.35 -5.77 31.15
C VAL A 146 4.48 -4.63 30.16
N LEU A 147 4.50 -3.37 30.61
CA LEU A 147 4.74 -2.21 29.76
C LEU A 147 6.12 -2.29 29.10
N ASP A 148 7.14 -2.59 29.88
CA ASP A 148 8.53 -2.77 29.45
C ASP A 148 8.65 -3.85 28.36
N GLU A 149 8.08 -5.03 28.59
CA GLU A 149 8.09 -6.13 27.59
C GLU A 149 7.36 -5.76 26.29
N VAL A 150 6.23 -5.03 26.38
CA VAL A 150 5.49 -4.59 25.20
C VAL A 150 6.29 -3.54 24.40
N VAL A 151 6.94 -2.59 25.09
CA VAL A 151 7.74 -1.55 24.44
C VAL A 151 9.03 -2.11 23.86
N ASP A 152 9.70 -3.02 24.57
CA ASP A 152 10.88 -3.73 24.05
C ASP A 152 10.56 -4.51 22.76
N ALA A 153 9.37 -5.14 22.69
CA ALA A 153 8.91 -5.85 21.51
C ALA A 153 8.68 -4.93 20.29
N TYR A 154 8.53 -3.63 20.48
CA TYR A 154 8.42 -2.67 19.37
C TYR A 154 9.75 -2.40 18.67
N GLY A 155 10.89 -2.62 19.34
CA GLY A 155 12.22 -2.43 18.74
C GLY A 155 12.42 -3.26 17.46
N PRO A 156 12.20 -4.59 17.49
CA PRO A 156 12.24 -5.42 16.29
C PRO A 156 11.24 -5.00 15.20
N VAL A 157 10.06 -4.47 15.57
CA VAL A 157 9.08 -3.96 14.60
C VAL A 157 9.63 -2.74 13.86
N ILE A 158 10.21 -1.79 14.59
CA ILE A 158 10.85 -0.61 14.00
C ILE A 158 12.00 -1.01 13.07
N ALA A 159 12.82 -1.98 13.49
CA ALA A 159 13.93 -2.46 12.65
C ALA A 159 13.43 -3.14 11.35
N GLY A 160 12.36 -3.95 11.42
CA GLY A 160 11.76 -4.55 10.24
C GLY A 160 11.19 -3.53 9.26
N LEU A 161 10.40 -2.57 9.78
CA LEU A 161 9.84 -1.48 8.97
C LEU A 161 10.93 -0.62 8.33
N GLU A 162 12.05 -0.38 9.01
CA GLU A 162 13.18 0.36 8.48
C GLU A 162 13.85 -0.37 7.31
N ASN A 163 14.09 -1.66 7.46
CA ASN A 163 14.65 -2.50 6.38
C ASN A 163 13.77 -2.46 5.12
N ASP A 164 12.45 -2.55 5.28
CA ASP A 164 11.52 -2.49 4.14
C ASP A 164 11.53 -1.11 3.47
N ILE A 165 11.70 -0.03 4.24
CA ILE A 165 11.82 1.32 3.68
C ILE A 165 13.09 1.44 2.85
N ASP A 166 14.23 0.94 3.34
CA ASP A 166 15.50 0.97 2.63
C ASP A 166 15.40 0.18 1.30
N GLU A 167 14.76 -0.99 1.33
CA GLU A 167 14.50 -1.77 0.11
C GLU A 167 13.57 -1.05 -0.88
N ILE A 168 12.55 -0.35 -0.39
CA ILE A 168 11.66 0.47 -1.21
C ILE A 168 12.43 1.60 -1.88
N GLU A 169 13.35 2.26 -1.17
CA GLU A 169 14.19 3.32 -1.76
C GLU A 169 15.05 2.78 -2.91
N ASP A 170 15.65 1.62 -2.74
CA ASP A 170 16.42 0.96 -3.81
C ASP A 170 15.55 0.60 -5.02
N GLN A 171 14.35 0.06 -4.82
CA GLN A 171 13.39 -0.28 -5.87
C GLN A 171 12.86 0.95 -6.59
N LEU A 172 12.64 2.05 -5.89
CA LEU A 172 12.16 3.31 -6.43
C LEU A 172 13.10 3.85 -7.51
N PHE A 173 14.40 3.82 -7.26
CA PHE A 173 15.42 4.25 -8.22
C PHE A 173 15.72 3.19 -9.28
N GLY A 174 15.40 1.92 -9.03
CA GLY A 174 15.45 0.81 -9.99
C GLY A 174 14.35 0.83 -11.04
N GLY A 175 13.30 1.66 -10.85
CA GLY A 175 12.18 1.80 -11.80
C GLY A 175 11.18 0.65 -11.76
N ASP A 176 11.03 -0.05 -10.63
CA ASP A 176 10.06 -1.12 -10.46
C ASP A 176 8.62 -0.54 -10.43
N PRO A 177 7.74 -0.96 -11.36
CA PRO A 177 6.36 -0.48 -11.38
C PRO A 177 5.52 -0.89 -10.15
N ALA A 178 5.91 -1.97 -9.47
CA ALA A 178 5.18 -2.48 -8.32
C ALA A 178 5.46 -1.70 -7.02
N VAL A 179 6.50 -0.86 -7.00
CA VAL A 179 6.96 -0.15 -5.80
C VAL A 179 5.89 0.74 -5.18
N SER A 180 5.03 1.37 -5.96
CA SER A 180 3.97 2.24 -5.42
C SER A 180 2.97 1.48 -4.55
N ARG A 181 2.67 0.23 -4.91
CA ARG A 181 1.80 -0.64 -4.12
C ARG A 181 2.48 -1.03 -2.81
N ARG A 182 3.77 -1.42 -2.86
CA ARG A 182 4.56 -1.77 -1.67
C ARG A 182 4.67 -0.58 -0.71
N ILE A 183 4.93 0.64 -1.23
CA ILE A 183 4.92 1.87 -0.43
C ILE A 183 3.58 2.05 0.30
N TYR A 184 2.46 1.86 -0.40
CA TYR A 184 1.14 2.03 0.19
C TYR A 184 0.84 0.98 1.27
N GLU A 185 1.20 -0.29 1.03
CA GLU A 185 1.04 -1.38 1.98
C GLU A 185 1.87 -1.12 3.24
N LEU A 186 3.15 -0.77 3.09
CA LEU A 186 4.01 -0.46 4.23
C LEU A 186 3.57 0.80 4.99
N LEU A 187 3.08 1.83 4.30
CA LEU A 187 2.52 3.02 4.93
C LEU A 187 1.34 2.68 5.86
N ARG A 188 0.51 1.71 5.47
CA ARG A 188 -0.60 1.23 6.32
C ARG A 188 -0.08 0.53 7.58
N GLU A 189 0.98 -0.27 7.47
CA GLU A 189 1.60 -0.92 8.62
C GLU A 189 2.18 0.11 9.58
N VAL A 190 2.91 1.12 9.08
CA VAL A 190 3.45 2.23 9.88
C VAL A 190 2.32 2.99 10.61
N ILE A 191 1.24 3.33 9.92
CA ILE A 191 0.10 4.03 10.53
C ILE A 191 -0.57 3.16 11.61
N SER A 192 -0.71 1.86 11.35
CA SER A 192 -1.28 0.92 12.32
C SER A 192 -0.41 0.80 13.56
N PHE A 193 0.91 0.76 13.38
CA PHE A 193 1.88 0.77 14.47
C PHE A 193 1.84 2.07 15.27
N GLN A 194 1.76 3.23 14.62
CA GLN A 194 1.59 4.52 15.30
C GLN A 194 0.32 4.59 16.15
N ARG A 195 -0.77 3.99 15.68
CA ARG A 195 -2.03 3.90 16.46
C ARG A 195 -1.90 3.00 17.69
N ALA A 196 -1.05 1.98 17.64
CA ALA A 196 -0.80 1.09 18.76
C ALA A 196 0.15 1.71 19.80
N ALA A 197 1.25 2.33 19.35
CA ALA A 197 2.30 2.85 20.21
C ALA A 197 2.01 4.29 20.71
N GLY A 198 1.38 5.14 19.90
CA GLY A 198 1.16 6.55 20.22
C GLY A 198 0.50 6.84 21.57
N PRO A 199 -0.57 6.13 21.96
CA PRO A 199 -1.22 6.36 23.25
C PRO A 199 -0.35 6.06 24.48
N LEU A 200 0.70 5.22 24.33
CA LEU A 200 1.57 4.85 25.46
C LEU A 200 2.28 6.04 26.08
N ARG A 201 2.63 7.05 25.30
CA ARG A 201 3.21 8.29 25.82
C ARG A 201 2.32 8.95 26.86
N GLU A 202 1.05 9.21 26.52
CA GLU A 202 0.10 9.86 27.43
C GLU A 202 -0.21 8.97 28.65
N MET A 203 -0.24 7.65 28.45
CA MET A 203 -0.43 6.69 29.51
C MET A 203 0.71 6.73 30.53
N LEU A 204 1.96 6.69 30.08
CA LEU A 204 3.15 6.75 30.92
C LEU A 204 3.29 8.12 31.62
N ASP A 205 3.04 9.22 30.90
CA ASP A 205 2.99 10.55 31.48
C ASP A 205 1.91 10.64 32.58
N SER A 206 0.77 10.00 32.41
CA SER A 206 -0.30 9.96 33.39
C SER A 206 0.06 9.14 34.63
N LEU A 207 0.74 7.99 34.43
CA LEU A 207 1.26 7.17 35.51
C LEU A 207 2.29 7.94 36.34
N GLN A 208 3.23 8.65 35.69
CA GLN A 208 4.25 9.45 36.37
C GLN A 208 3.65 10.61 37.18
N ARG A 209 2.69 11.35 36.59
CA ARG A 209 1.99 12.44 37.32
C ARG A 209 1.20 11.94 38.53
N GLY A 210 0.71 10.71 38.47
CA GLY A 210 -0.02 10.09 39.56
C GLY A 210 0.86 9.44 40.63
N ALA A 211 2.12 9.21 40.35
CA ALA A 211 3.04 8.38 41.14
C ALA A 211 3.10 8.84 42.62
N ASP A 212 3.30 10.11 42.91
CA ASP A 212 3.38 10.64 44.27
C ASP A 212 2.06 10.51 45.00
N LYS A 213 0.94 10.73 44.30
CA LYS A 213 -0.40 10.63 44.88
C LYS A 213 -0.74 9.21 45.32
N TYR A 214 -0.25 8.22 44.61
CA TYR A 214 -0.54 6.81 44.86
C TYR A 214 0.62 6.07 45.54
N GLY A 215 1.66 6.79 45.99
CA GLY A 215 2.77 6.25 46.73
C GLY A 215 3.63 5.23 45.97
N VAL A 216 3.74 5.42 44.64
CA VAL A 216 4.56 4.54 43.82
C VAL A 216 6.03 4.69 44.19
N ASP A 217 6.74 3.58 44.34
CA ASP A 217 8.16 3.55 44.71
C ASP A 217 9.06 4.33 43.73
N LEU A 218 10.08 4.99 44.24
CA LEU A 218 10.97 5.86 43.43
C LEU A 218 11.72 5.10 42.33
N GLU A 219 12.17 3.86 42.61
CA GLU A 219 12.85 3.03 41.61
C GLU A 219 11.88 2.63 40.49
N LEU A 220 10.65 2.36 40.85
CA LEU A 220 9.61 2.05 39.85
C LEU A 220 9.27 3.29 38.99
N GLN A 221 9.24 4.48 39.59
CA GLN A 221 9.09 5.74 38.85
C GLN A 221 10.25 5.96 37.86
N ARG A 222 11.50 5.63 38.25
CA ARG A 222 12.67 5.70 37.38
C ARG A 222 12.56 4.71 36.22
N SER A 223 12.15 3.48 36.51
CA SER A 223 11.93 2.44 35.52
C SER A 223 10.82 2.81 34.50
N LEU A 224 9.71 3.38 34.97
CA LEU A 224 8.66 3.89 34.07
C LEU A 224 9.13 5.07 33.22
N ARG A 225 10.09 5.88 33.69
CA ARG A 225 10.67 6.96 32.89
C ARG A 225 11.54 6.40 31.76
N ASP A 226 12.28 5.36 32.01
CA ASP A 226 13.09 4.67 30.99
C ASP A 226 12.18 4.07 29.90
N VAL A 227 11.08 3.42 30.28
CA VAL A 227 10.07 2.95 29.32
C VAL A 227 9.48 4.10 28.49
N LEU A 228 9.25 5.27 29.12
CA LEU A 228 8.76 6.46 28.39
C LEU A 228 9.78 6.94 27.36
N ASP A 229 11.07 6.98 27.70
CA ASP A 229 12.13 7.38 26.76
C ASP A 229 12.21 6.43 25.56
N HIS A 230 12.03 5.13 25.77
CA HIS A 230 11.93 4.14 24.70
C HIS A 230 10.69 4.39 23.82
N VAL A 231 9.52 4.65 24.42
CA VAL A 231 8.30 4.96 23.66
C VAL A 231 8.45 6.21 22.81
N LEU A 232 9.07 7.27 23.35
CA LEU A 232 9.35 8.50 22.60
C LEU A 232 10.24 8.22 21.39
N HIS A 233 11.34 7.48 21.58
CA HIS A 233 12.23 7.11 20.48
C HIS A 233 11.50 6.31 19.38
N ILE A 234 10.71 5.32 19.75
CA ILE A 234 9.95 4.46 18.85
C ILE A 234 8.88 5.26 18.07
N THR A 235 8.15 6.13 18.76
CA THR A 235 7.10 6.94 18.12
C THR A 235 7.66 7.98 17.16
N ASP A 236 8.80 8.58 17.49
CA ASP A 236 9.50 9.54 16.61
C ASP A 236 10.05 8.84 15.37
N ARG A 237 10.62 7.63 15.51
CA ARG A 237 11.04 6.81 14.37
C ARG A 237 9.87 6.47 13.45
N ALA A 238 8.77 5.98 14.01
CA ALA A 238 7.56 5.66 13.23
C ALA A 238 6.98 6.89 12.51
N ALA A 239 7.05 8.09 13.14
CA ALA A 239 6.65 9.33 12.50
C ALA A 239 7.55 9.69 11.31
N SER A 240 8.86 9.49 11.45
CA SER A 240 9.83 9.68 10.37
C SER A 240 9.59 8.72 9.20
N PHE A 241 9.32 7.46 9.46
CA PHE A 241 9.00 6.45 8.43
C PHE A 241 7.78 6.82 7.60
N ARG A 242 6.74 7.33 8.25
CA ARG A 242 5.56 7.83 7.55
C ARG A 242 5.92 8.94 6.55
N ILE A 243 6.71 9.91 6.98
CA ILE A 243 7.15 11.03 6.12
C ILE A 243 8.01 10.52 4.96
N LEU A 244 8.93 9.59 5.22
CA LEU A 244 9.77 8.98 4.17
C LEU A 244 8.91 8.28 3.11
N LEU A 245 7.95 7.47 3.51
CA LEU A 245 7.06 6.75 2.61
C LEU A 245 6.13 7.70 1.81
N GLU A 246 5.59 8.76 2.43
CA GLU A 246 4.81 9.78 1.74
C GLU A 246 5.67 10.52 0.68
N ASN A 247 6.93 10.82 1.01
CA ASN A 247 7.88 11.40 0.07
C ASN A 247 8.25 10.42 -1.05
N ALA A 248 8.51 9.15 -0.74
CA ALA A 248 8.79 8.11 -1.73
C ALA A 248 7.65 7.97 -2.74
N LEU A 249 6.39 8.01 -2.29
CA LEU A 249 5.22 7.98 -3.18
C LEU A 249 5.17 9.19 -4.11
N THR A 250 5.52 10.37 -3.60
CA THR A 250 5.58 11.61 -4.39
C THR A 250 6.69 11.55 -5.45
N VAL A 251 7.88 11.07 -5.08
CA VAL A 251 9.00 10.87 -6.00
C VAL A 251 8.63 9.86 -7.08
N HIS A 252 8.04 8.72 -6.70
CA HIS A 252 7.59 7.71 -7.67
C HIS A 252 6.62 8.29 -8.71
N SER A 253 5.60 9.04 -8.26
CA SER A 253 4.63 9.66 -9.17
C SER A 253 5.30 10.65 -10.15
N THR A 254 6.32 11.36 -9.70
CA THR A 254 7.10 12.28 -10.52
C THR A 254 7.92 11.53 -11.57
N LEU A 255 8.59 10.45 -11.19
CA LEU A 255 9.37 9.60 -12.11
C LEU A 255 8.49 8.97 -13.18
N VAL A 256 7.32 8.44 -12.81
CA VAL A 256 6.34 7.90 -13.77
C VAL A 256 5.86 8.97 -14.75
N THR A 257 5.55 10.17 -14.26
CA THR A 257 5.13 11.29 -15.12
C THR A 257 6.24 11.70 -16.08
N GLN A 258 7.48 11.75 -15.62
CA GLN A 258 8.63 12.06 -16.46
C GLN A 258 8.82 11.00 -17.55
N GLN A 259 8.75 9.72 -17.21
CA GLN A 259 8.85 8.63 -18.18
C GLN A 259 7.73 8.70 -19.24
N GLN A 260 6.48 8.96 -18.82
CA GLN A 260 5.37 9.15 -19.77
C GLN A 260 5.59 10.35 -20.70
N ASN A 261 6.13 11.44 -20.21
CA ASN A 261 6.46 12.62 -21.01
C ASN A 261 7.56 12.31 -22.04
N ASP A 262 8.58 11.57 -21.64
CA ASP A 262 9.67 11.15 -22.54
C ASP A 262 9.17 10.19 -23.65
N GLU A 263 8.29 9.25 -23.29
CA GLU A 263 7.64 8.37 -24.26
C GLU A 263 6.74 9.16 -25.23
N MET A 264 5.95 10.10 -24.71
CA MET A 264 5.11 10.96 -25.54
C MET A 264 5.94 11.82 -26.51
N LYS A 265 7.09 12.33 -26.06
CA LYS A 265 8.01 13.09 -26.92
C LYS A 265 8.56 12.20 -28.03
N ARG A 266 9.01 10.97 -27.73
CA ARG A 266 9.48 10.01 -28.74
C ARG A 266 8.40 9.65 -29.77
N LEU A 267 7.15 9.43 -29.31
CA LEU A 267 6.01 9.16 -30.19
C LEU A 267 5.72 10.35 -31.10
N SER A 268 5.79 11.57 -30.56
CA SER A 268 5.60 12.81 -31.34
C SER A 268 6.68 12.97 -32.40
N GLU A 269 7.94 12.73 -32.07
CA GLU A 269 9.07 12.79 -33.01
C GLU A 269 8.91 11.75 -34.14
N ALA A 270 8.56 10.51 -33.79
CA ALA A 270 8.30 9.44 -34.78
C ALA A 270 7.10 9.77 -35.68
N SER A 271 6.04 10.38 -35.14
CA SER A 271 4.87 10.82 -35.92
C SER A 271 5.22 11.96 -36.91
N LEU A 272 6.07 12.88 -36.50
CA LEU A 272 6.55 13.95 -37.40
C LEU A 272 7.36 13.37 -38.55
N GLU A 273 8.27 12.43 -38.28
CA GLU A 273 9.09 11.76 -39.31
C GLU A 273 8.20 10.99 -40.30
N GLN A 274 7.21 10.21 -39.79
CA GLN A 274 6.24 9.51 -40.62
C GLN A 274 5.38 10.44 -41.47
N ASN A 275 4.99 11.61 -40.95
CA ASN A 275 4.26 12.61 -41.72
C ASN A 275 5.11 13.20 -42.85
N GLU A 276 6.41 13.45 -42.60
CA GLU A 276 7.32 13.92 -43.65
C GLU A 276 7.52 12.88 -44.77
N GLU A 277 7.67 11.60 -44.40
CA GLU A 277 7.75 10.51 -45.40
C GLU A 277 6.45 10.42 -46.20
N THR A 278 5.30 10.45 -45.55
CA THR A 278 3.99 10.40 -46.21
C THR A 278 3.83 11.59 -47.18
N ARG A 279 4.28 12.79 -46.79
CA ARG A 279 4.24 13.95 -47.66
C ARG A 279 5.13 13.76 -48.89
N LYS A 280 6.36 13.28 -48.72
CA LYS A 280 7.26 12.98 -49.83
C LYS A 280 6.69 11.93 -50.80
N LEU A 281 6.09 10.87 -50.26
CA LEU A 281 5.40 9.86 -51.05
C LEU A 281 4.21 10.45 -51.84
N SER A 282 3.42 11.30 -51.17
CA SER A 282 2.28 11.99 -51.79
C SER A 282 2.74 12.91 -52.94
N GLU A 283 3.80 13.71 -52.73
CA GLU A 283 4.40 14.59 -53.74
C GLU A 283 4.92 13.77 -54.95
N THR A 284 5.58 12.65 -54.67
CA THR A 284 6.07 11.74 -55.72
C THR A 284 4.91 11.09 -56.50
N SER A 285 3.86 10.66 -55.81
CA SER A 285 2.65 10.07 -56.42
C SER A 285 1.91 11.08 -57.30
N LEU A 286 1.83 12.35 -56.87
CA LEU A 286 1.23 13.41 -57.65
C LEU A 286 2.04 13.67 -58.94
N ALA A 287 3.37 13.77 -58.85
CA ALA A 287 4.25 13.92 -60.00
C ALA A 287 4.10 12.76 -61.01
N GLN A 288 4.09 11.52 -60.49
CA GLN A 288 3.87 10.33 -61.31
C GLN A 288 2.48 10.34 -61.97
N SER A 289 1.47 10.76 -61.27
CA SER A 289 0.11 10.89 -61.82
C SER A 289 0.06 11.90 -62.98
N GLU A 290 0.79 12.99 -62.88
CA GLU A 290 0.90 13.98 -63.98
C GLU A 290 1.62 13.43 -65.18
N GLU A 291 2.70 12.66 -64.99
CA GLU A 291 3.39 11.99 -66.08
C GLU A 291 2.49 10.95 -66.79
N VAL A 292 1.76 10.14 -66.00
CA VAL A 292 0.80 9.16 -66.54
C VAL A 292 -0.30 9.87 -67.33
N LYS A 293 -0.82 11.03 -66.89
CA LYS A 293 -1.79 11.82 -67.64
C LYS A 293 -1.23 12.30 -68.97
N LYS A 294 0.02 12.82 -69.01
CA LYS A 294 0.71 13.23 -70.24
C LYS A 294 0.88 12.08 -71.22
N ILE A 295 1.40 10.94 -70.73
CA ILE A 295 1.61 9.76 -71.57
C ILE A 295 0.28 9.26 -72.17
N SER A 296 -0.78 9.13 -71.29
CA SER A 296 -2.07 8.69 -71.73
C SER A 296 -2.73 9.67 -72.75
N SER A 297 -2.56 10.97 -72.56
CA SER A 297 -3.05 11.98 -73.48
C SER A 297 -2.36 11.87 -74.86
N TRP A 298 -1.07 11.75 -74.90
CA TRP A 298 -0.31 11.52 -76.16
C TRP A 298 -0.69 10.20 -76.84
N ALA A 299 -0.84 9.12 -76.07
CA ALA A 299 -1.29 7.84 -76.58
C ALA A 299 -2.69 7.96 -77.25
N ALA A 300 -3.64 8.65 -76.59
CA ALA A 300 -4.97 8.85 -77.13
C ALA A 300 -4.99 9.70 -78.40
N ILE A 301 -4.16 10.77 -78.46
CA ILE A 301 -4.00 11.65 -79.65
C ILE A 301 -3.47 10.86 -80.87
N LEU A 302 -2.52 9.93 -80.66
CA LEU A 302 -1.95 9.09 -81.72
C LEU A 302 -2.87 7.93 -82.06
N PHE A 303 -3.57 7.36 -81.15
CA PHE A 303 -4.46 6.19 -81.35
C PHE A 303 -5.72 6.52 -82.09
N ALA A 304 -6.34 7.66 -81.85
CA ALA A 304 -7.61 8.03 -82.47
C ALA A 304 -7.53 8.17 -84.03
N PRO A 305 -6.51 8.84 -84.59
CA PRO A 305 -6.30 8.81 -86.06
C PRO A 305 -5.99 7.41 -86.58
N ALA A 306 -5.14 6.61 -85.85
CA ALA A 306 -4.81 5.27 -86.22
C ALA A 306 -6.03 4.35 -86.29
N LEU A 307 -6.95 4.51 -85.29
CA LEU A 307 -8.21 3.76 -85.30
C LEU A 307 -9.06 4.00 -86.56
N ILE A 308 -9.18 5.28 -86.95
CA ILE A 308 -9.85 5.61 -88.23
C ILE A 308 -9.18 4.93 -89.41
N GLY A 309 -7.84 5.01 -89.49
CA GLY A 309 -7.07 4.35 -90.54
C GLY A 309 -7.26 2.83 -90.55
N THR A 310 -7.33 2.22 -89.36
CA THR A 310 -7.53 0.74 -89.25
C THR A 310 -8.93 0.35 -89.76
N ILE A 311 -9.94 1.15 -89.43
CA ILE A 311 -11.32 0.90 -89.91
C ILE A 311 -11.34 0.91 -91.45
N TYR A 312 -10.74 1.92 -92.08
CA TYR A 312 -10.66 1.96 -93.57
C TYR A 312 -9.70 0.91 -94.22
N GLY A 313 -8.83 0.34 -93.42
CA GLY A 313 -7.98 -0.79 -93.80
C GLY A 313 -8.60 -2.16 -93.66
N MET A 314 -9.84 -2.28 -93.19
CA MET A 314 -10.52 -3.55 -93.05
C MET A 314 -11.06 -4.05 -94.39
N ASN A 315 -10.98 -5.35 -94.61
CA ASN A 315 -11.37 -5.99 -95.89
C ASN A 315 -12.93 -6.27 -95.87
N PHE A 316 -13.73 -5.24 -95.80
CA PHE A 316 -15.17 -5.41 -95.96
C PHE A 316 -15.56 -5.33 -97.43
N THR A 317 -16.50 -6.17 -97.90
CA THR A 317 -16.96 -6.25 -99.29
C THR A 317 -17.86 -5.09 -99.71
N TYR A 318 -18.39 -4.33 -98.78
CA TYR A 318 -19.25 -3.14 -98.97
C TYR A 318 -18.84 -2.01 -98.01
N MET A 319 -18.14 -0.99 -98.59
CA MET A 319 -17.81 0.27 -97.95
C MET A 319 -18.16 1.39 -98.95
N PRO A 320 -19.35 2.04 -98.83
CA PRO A 320 -19.84 3.03 -99.79
C PRO A 320 -18.91 4.22 -99.90
N GLU A 321 -18.13 4.59 -98.84
CA GLU A 321 -17.22 5.73 -98.80
C GLU A 321 -15.96 5.52 -99.59
N LEU A 322 -15.57 4.31 -99.97
CA LEU A 322 -14.40 4.00 -100.77
C LEU A 322 -14.62 4.33 -102.24
N ASP A 323 -15.86 4.31 -102.73
CA ASP A 323 -16.24 4.60 -104.12
C ASP A 323 -16.45 6.11 -104.35
N TRP A 324 -16.36 6.93 -103.31
CA TRP A 324 -16.51 8.38 -103.41
C TRP A 324 -15.22 9.04 -103.80
N PRO A 325 -15.23 10.00 -104.77
CA PRO A 325 -14.01 10.69 -105.24
C PRO A 325 -13.37 11.52 -104.11
N ILE A 326 -14.13 11.89 -103.10
CA ILE A 326 -13.72 12.68 -101.94
C ILE A 326 -13.58 11.85 -100.63
N GLY A 327 -13.78 10.51 -100.70
CA GLY A 327 -13.73 9.63 -99.51
C GLY A 327 -12.37 9.61 -98.87
N TYR A 328 -11.31 9.41 -99.62
CA TYR A 328 -9.93 9.43 -99.12
C TYR A 328 -9.55 10.83 -98.51
N PRO A 329 -9.79 11.98 -99.15
CA PRO A 329 -9.55 13.25 -98.50
C PRO A 329 -10.34 13.48 -97.22
N LEU A 330 -11.61 13.00 -97.18
CA LEU A 330 -12.43 13.12 -95.95
C LEU A 330 -11.93 12.27 -94.80
N ALA A 331 -11.44 11.05 -95.05
CA ALA A 331 -10.84 10.19 -94.09
C ALA A 331 -9.57 10.82 -93.49
N LEU A 332 -8.69 11.36 -94.33
CA LEU A 332 -7.52 12.11 -93.85
C LEU A 332 -7.84 13.35 -93.05
N LEU A 333 -8.90 14.06 -93.47
CA LEU A 333 -9.37 15.21 -92.74
C LEU A 333 -9.92 14.78 -91.38
N GLY A 334 -10.70 13.69 -91.28
CA GLY A 334 -11.22 13.11 -90.07
C GLY A 334 -10.13 12.66 -89.12
N MET A 335 -9.09 12.02 -89.64
CA MET A 335 -7.89 11.67 -88.81
C MET A 335 -7.20 12.93 -88.27
N LEU A 336 -6.99 13.94 -89.05
CA LEU A 336 -6.35 15.17 -88.60
C LEU A 336 -7.21 15.92 -87.56
N LEU A 337 -8.51 16.04 -87.86
CA LEU A 337 -9.43 16.71 -86.95
C LEU A 337 -9.53 15.96 -85.58
N SER A 338 -9.62 14.64 -85.60
CA SER A 338 -9.66 13.85 -84.34
C SER A 338 -8.43 14.11 -83.49
N GLY A 339 -7.22 14.13 -84.05
CA GLY A 339 -6.00 14.45 -83.38
C GLY A 339 -5.93 15.90 -82.85
N VAL A 340 -6.34 16.84 -83.67
CA VAL A 340 -6.38 18.26 -83.28
C VAL A 340 -7.42 18.54 -82.17
N ILE A 341 -8.59 17.93 -82.28
CA ILE A 341 -9.64 18.07 -81.23
C ILE A 341 -9.15 17.50 -79.89
N LEU A 342 -8.63 16.27 -79.90
CA LEU A 342 -8.09 15.65 -78.66
C LEU A 342 -6.91 16.47 -78.10
N TYR A 343 -6.00 16.95 -78.92
CA TYR A 343 -4.91 17.81 -78.48
C TYR A 343 -5.44 19.09 -77.83
N ARG A 344 -6.43 19.77 -78.43
CA ARG A 344 -7.05 20.97 -77.79
C ARG A 344 -7.80 20.67 -76.53
N VAL A 345 -8.53 19.56 -76.42
CA VAL A 345 -9.26 19.16 -75.23
C VAL A 345 -8.26 18.85 -74.10
N PHE A 346 -7.22 18.08 -74.35
CA PHE A 346 -6.22 17.73 -73.33
C PHE A 346 -5.40 18.96 -72.90
N LYS A 347 -5.04 19.81 -73.83
CA LYS A 347 -4.39 21.08 -73.51
C LYS A 347 -5.27 22.02 -72.70
N ALA A 348 -6.54 22.14 -73.00
CA ALA A 348 -7.50 22.92 -72.21
C ALA A 348 -7.73 22.39 -70.82
N ARG A 349 -7.54 21.05 -70.62
CA ARG A 349 -7.63 20.39 -69.29
C ARG A 349 -6.29 20.34 -68.57
N HIS A 350 -5.23 20.93 -69.08
CA HIS A 350 -3.88 20.89 -68.51
C HIS A 350 -3.31 19.47 -68.33
N TRP A 351 -3.69 18.56 -69.27
CA TRP A 351 -3.15 17.19 -69.29
C TRP A 351 -1.92 17.02 -70.15
N LEU A 352 -1.62 18.04 -70.91
CA LEU A 352 -0.44 18.17 -71.79
C LEU A 352 0.38 19.41 -71.40
#